data_7308b1efe0e75eaddf5f5f5d5471a78f
#
_entry.id   7308b1efe0e75eaddf5f5f5d5471a78f
#
_cell.length_a   1.000
_cell.length_b   1.000
_cell.length_c   1.000
_cell.angle_alpha   90.00
_cell.angle_beta   90.00
_cell.angle_gamma   90.00
#
_symmetry.space_group_name_H-M   'P 1'
#
loop_
_entity.id
_entity.type
_entity.pdbx_description
1 polymer ?
#
loop_
_entity_poly.entity_id
_entity_poly.type
_entity_poly.pdbx_seq_one_letter_code
_entity_poly.pdbx_strand_id
1 'polypeptide(L)'
;MEKIKTIDLFAGCGGLMDGFEQTGLYETLAAVEWEEAPCRNLKKRLSSKWKYADAENRVLRFDIQRTQELFDGWNDEIYGKSAGLSNLIGNNTLDLIIGGPPCQAYSIAGRVRDEFGMKNDYRNYLFESYLKVVKKYRPKAFVFENVPGILTAQPDDRPIIEIIQEQFADAGYCLLANLKQAIIDFTEYGVPQNRSRIIILGLDKKYYGEEESKNLVEKFYNEVLPSKKKPKKNAWDAIGDLPKLYPLGHDEKYNGKRISHSLPNPFVDNHIARWQSERDIEIFKLLEKDIEENRFEFISTDALKKLYTQKTGHKSNVHKYHVIRKDEPSNLIPAHLYKDGLRHIHPESSQARTITVREAARLQTFDDDYIFYGSNVELFKMIGNAVPPRFSKILAQALYELLFKEM
;
A
#
# COMPACT_ATOMS: atom_id res chain seq x y z
N MET A 1 3.09 21.94 -21.06
CA MET A 1 2.59 22.20 -19.70
C MET A 1 3.67 21.73 -18.74
N GLU A 2 4.05 22.56 -17.78
CA GLU A 2 5.02 22.15 -16.74
C GLU A 2 4.38 21.10 -15.84
N LYS A 3 5.15 20.06 -15.45
CA LYS A 3 4.65 19.02 -14.57
C LYS A 3 4.59 19.50 -13.13
N ILE A 4 3.60 19.03 -12.39
CA ILE A 4 3.44 19.26 -10.94
C ILE A 4 4.56 18.55 -10.20
N LYS A 5 5.35 19.28 -9.44
CA LYS A 5 6.54 18.78 -8.75
C LYS A 5 6.18 18.18 -7.41
N THR A 6 6.48 16.89 -7.24
CA THR A 6 6.09 16.10 -6.08
C THR A 6 7.27 15.45 -5.39
N ILE A 7 7.11 15.21 -4.09
CA ILE A 7 7.94 14.24 -3.35
C ILE A 7 7.03 13.22 -2.66
N ASP A 8 7.52 11.98 -2.57
CA ASP A 8 6.83 10.88 -1.89
C ASP A 8 7.59 10.50 -0.61
N LEU A 9 6.94 10.66 0.54
CA LEU A 9 7.50 10.33 1.86
C LEU A 9 6.94 9.00 2.33
N PHE A 10 7.80 8.13 2.87
CA PHE A 10 7.45 6.74 3.18
C PHE A 10 6.99 5.97 1.95
N ALA A 11 7.71 6.15 0.86
CA ALA A 11 7.26 5.78 -0.47
C ALA A 11 7.03 4.27 -0.68
N GLY A 12 7.60 3.40 0.17
CA GLY A 12 7.53 1.96 0.00
C GLY A 12 8.04 1.55 -1.38
N CYS A 13 7.30 0.69 -2.06
CA CYS A 13 7.58 0.37 -3.47
C CYS A 13 6.89 1.32 -4.46
N GLY A 14 6.44 2.49 -4.01
CA GLY A 14 5.93 3.55 -4.87
C GLY A 14 4.48 3.40 -5.32
N GLY A 15 3.61 2.76 -4.53
CA GLY A 15 2.21 2.62 -4.91
C GLY A 15 1.48 3.96 -5.12
N LEU A 16 1.76 4.95 -4.25
CA LEU A 16 1.27 6.33 -4.44
C LEU A 16 1.92 6.96 -5.67
N MET A 17 3.23 7.06 -5.67
CA MET A 17 4.02 7.69 -6.73
C MET A 17 3.70 7.12 -8.12
N ASP A 18 3.64 5.79 -8.28
CA ASP A 18 3.39 5.15 -9.58
C ASP A 18 2.04 5.56 -10.17
N GLY A 19 0.99 5.67 -9.32
CA GLY A 19 -0.32 6.17 -9.76
C GLY A 19 -0.29 7.63 -10.20
N PHE A 20 0.47 8.49 -9.53
CA PHE A 20 0.66 9.88 -9.92
C PHE A 20 1.41 9.99 -11.25
N GLU A 21 2.53 9.29 -11.40
CA GLU A 21 3.30 9.24 -12.66
C GLU A 21 2.46 8.72 -13.85
N GLN A 22 1.57 7.74 -13.63
CA GLN A 22 0.67 7.21 -14.67
C GLN A 22 -0.26 8.25 -15.28
N THR A 23 -0.46 9.40 -14.66
CA THR A 23 -1.23 10.49 -15.25
C THR A 23 -0.46 11.29 -16.28
N GLY A 24 0.87 11.24 -16.25
CA GLY A 24 1.76 12.09 -17.05
C GLY A 24 1.82 13.56 -16.61
N LEU A 25 1.07 13.94 -15.57
CA LEU A 25 0.90 15.32 -15.10
C LEU A 25 1.89 15.68 -13.98
N TYR A 26 2.48 14.70 -13.33
CA TYR A 26 3.35 14.86 -12.17
C TYR A 26 4.79 14.47 -12.48
N GLU A 27 5.71 15.07 -11.74
CA GLU A 27 7.12 14.73 -11.72
C GLU A 27 7.57 14.46 -10.29
N THR A 28 8.05 13.25 -10.03
CA THR A 28 8.61 12.88 -8.72
C THR A 28 10.05 13.38 -8.62
N LEU A 29 10.28 14.44 -7.85
CA LEU A 29 11.62 14.99 -7.59
C LEU A 29 12.42 14.08 -6.64
N ALA A 30 11.73 13.52 -5.62
CA ALA A 30 12.36 12.62 -4.67
C ALA A 30 11.33 11.65 -4.06
N ALA A 31 11.81 10.48 -3.66
CA ALA A 31 11.08 9.49 -2.87
C ALA A 31 11.94 9.09 -1.66
N VAL A 32 11.39 9.20 -0.44
CA VAL A 32 12.09 8.88 0.81
C VAL A 32 11.55 7.55 1.35
N GLU A 33 12.44 6.58 1.55
CA GLU A 33 12.11 5.26 2.08
C GLU A 33 13.30 4.72 2.87
N TRP A 34 13.08 4.02 3.96
CA TRP A 34 14.17 3.52 4.80
C TRP A 34 14.59 2.08 4.50
N GLU A 35 13.66 1.25 3.99
CA GLU A 35 13.92 -0.15 3.69
C GLU A 35 14.62 -0.30 2.33
N GLU A 36 15.62 -1.16 2.28
CA GLU A 36 16.44 -1.35 1.08
C GLU A 36 15.67 -1.99 -0.08
N ALA A 37 14.87 -3.02 0.19
CA ALA A 37 14.16 -3.74 -0.86
C ALA A 37 13.13 -2.86 -1.59
N PRO A 38 12.28 -2.06 -0.91
CA PRO A 38 11.44 -1.05 -1.56
C PRO A 38 12.25 -0.04 -2.38
N CYS A 39 13.30 0.54 -1.82
CA CYS A 39 14.16 1.51 -2.53
C CYS A 39 14.72 0.93 -3.84
N ARG A 40 15.22 -0.31 -3.81
CA ARG A 40 15.74 -1.02 -5.00
C ARG A 40 14.67 -1.17 -6.08
N ASN A 41 13.45 -1.54 -5.70
CA ASN A 41 12.33 -1.69 -6.62
C ASN A 41 11.91 -0.34 -7.20
N LEU A 42 11.84 0.69 -6.37
CA LEU A 42 11.48 2.04 -6.77
C LEU A 42 12.47 2.64 -7.77
N LYS A 43 13.79 2.54 -7.52
CA LYS A 43 14.84 2.95 -8.45
C LYS A 43 14.69 2.30 -9.81
N LYS A 44 14.45 0.98 -9.83
CA LYS A 44 14.19 0.24 -11.08
C LYS A 44 12.92 0.72 -11.78
N ARG A 45 11.84 0.98 -11.06
CA ARG A 45 10.59 1.49 -11.62
C ARG A 45 10.78 2.86 -12.24
N LEU A 46 11.43 3.79 -11.53
CA LEU A 46 11.72 5.13 -12.02
C LEU A 46 12.58 5.10 -13.29
N SER A 47 13.64 4.29 -13.32
CA SER A 47 14.53 4.21 -14.50
C SER A 47 13.89 3.46 -15.66
N SER A 48 13.25 2.30 -15.43
CA SER A 48 12.76 1.44 -16.50
C SER A 48 11.44 1.90 -17.10
N LYS A 49 10.46 2.27 -16.28
CA LYS A 49 9.13 2.70 -16.73
C LYS A 49 9.07 4.20 -16.99
N TRP A 50 9.48 5.00 -16.02
CA TRP A 50 9.32 6.45 -16.07
C TRP A 50 10.49 7.18 -16.71
N LYS A 51 11.57 6.45 -17.08
CA LYS A 51 12.74 6.94 -17.84
C LYS A 51 13.50 8.08 -17.17
N TYR A 52 13.47 8.13 -15.83
CA TYR A 52 14.32 9.07 -15.10
C TYR A 52 15.78 8.62 -15.16
N ALA A 53 16.62 9.41 -15.81
CA ALA A 53 18.06 9.13 -15.94
C ALA A 53 18.78 9.20 -14.58
N ASP A 54 18.24 9.97 -13.64
CA ASP A 54 18.74 10.21 -12.29
C ASP A 54 17.98 9.44 -11.21
N ALA A 55 17.28 8.35 -11.58
CA ALA A 55 16.47 7.53 -10.67
C ALA A 55 17.22 7.10 -9.41
N GLU A 56 18.52 6.81 -9.50
CA GLU A 56 19.37 6.44 -8.37
C GLU A 56 19.44 7.54 -7.30
N ASN A 57 19.46 8.80 -7.72
CA ASN A 57 19.56 9.95 -6.84
C ASN A 57 18.20 10.38 -6.29
N ARG A 58 17.10 10.16 -7.05
CA ARG A 58 15.73 10.52 -6.62
C ARG A 58 15.20 9.66 -5.50
N VAL A 59 15.70 8.44 -5.33
CA VAL A 59 15.27 7.54 -4.25
C VAL A 59 16.25 7.60 -3.10
N LEU A 60 15.85 8.28 -2.06
CA LEU A 60 16.62 8.48 -0.84
C LEU A 60 16.32 7.33 0.14
N ARG A 61 17.25 6.39 0.28
CA ARG A 61 17.21 5.40 1.36
C ARG A 61 17.71 6.08 2.62
N PHE A 62 16.79 6.45 3.54
CA PHE A 62 17.18 7.17 4.75
C PHE A 62 16.12 7.12 5.84
N ASP A 63 16.54 7.26 7.10
CA ASP A 63 15.63 7.40 8.24
C ASP A 63 15.13 8.85 8.32
N ILE A 64 13.86 9.06 7.99
CA ILE A 64 13.23 10.38 7.98
C ILE A 64 13.24 11.08 9.36
N GLN A 65 13.43 10.35 10.48
CA GLN A 65 13.53 10.95 11.80
C GLN A 65 14.80 11.80 11.95
N ARG A 66 15.85 11.48 11.23
CA ARG A 66 17.07 12.29 11.10
C ARG A 66 16.85 13.46 10.14
N THR A 67 15.83 14.27 10.43
CA THR A 67 15.22 15.22 9.50
C THR A 67 16.22 16.29 9.00
N GLN A 68 17.13 16.78 9.86
CA GLN A 68 18.12 17.76 9.43
C GLN A 68 19.10 17.19 8.41
N GLU A 69 19.58 15.98 8.65
CA GLU A 69 20.46 15.29 7.70
C GLU A 69 19.72 14.95 6.40
N LEU A 70 18.43 14.56 6.50
CA LEU A 70 17.60 14.37 5.31
C LEU A 70 17.55 15.64 4.45
N PHE A 71 17.50 16.83 5.05
CA PHE A 71 17.49 18.09 4.31
C PHE A 71 18.85 18.42 3.70
N ASP A 72 19.90 18.36 4.50
CA ASP A 72 21.21 18.96 4.17
C ASP A 72 22.21 17.94 3.57
N GLY A 73 21.86 16.65 3.63
CA GLY A 73 22.70 15.54 3.19
C GLY A 73 23.34 14.77 4.35
N TRP A 74 23.81 13.59 4.02
CA TRP A 74 24.45 12.67 4.96
C TRP A 74 25.59 11.89 4.33
N ASN A 75 26.43 11.32 5.19
CA ASN A 75 27.47 10.38 4.84
C ASN A 75 27.65 9.42 6.00
N ASP A 76 27.06 8.21 5.90
CA ASP A 76 27.17 7.18 6.93
C ASP A 76 27.26 5.76 6.34
N GLU A 77 27.60 4.79 7.21
CA GLU A 77 27.82 3.39 6.79
C GLU A 77 26.52 2.65 6.42
N ILE A 78 25.37 3.04 6.97
CA ILE A 78 24.08 2.34 6.79
C ILE A 78 23.39 2.82 5.50
N TYR A 79 23.33 4.15 5.34
CA TYR A 79 22.57 4.81 4.27
C TYR A 79 23.43 5.35 3.14
N GLY A 80 24.77 5.20 3.25
CA GLY A 80 25.71 5.71 2.27
C GLY A 80 25.81 7.23 2.29
N LYS A 81 25.93 7.84 1.11
CA LYS A 81 26.11 9.30 0.95
C LYS A 81 25.03 9.90 0.06
N SER A 82 24.50 11.04 0.47
CA SER A 82 23.56 11.84 -0.33
C SER A 82 23.78 13.33 -0.05
N ALA A 83 23.47 14.17 -1.04
CA ALA A 83 23.44 15.62 -0.86
C ALA A 83 22.11 16.12 -0.24
N GLY A 84 21.21 15.21 0.11
CA GLY A 84 19.96 15.50 0.79
C GLY A 84 18.83 16.00 -0.10
N LEU A 85 17.67 16.12 0.53
CA LEU A 85 16.41 16.47 -0.14
C LEU A 85 16.45 17.91 -0.69
N SER A 86 17.07 18.85 0.04
CA SER A 86 17.20 20.24 -0.43
C SER A 86 17.97 20.36 -1.72
N ASN A 87 18.99 19.53 -1.92
CA ASN A 87 19.75 19.50 -3.17
C ASN A 87 18.91 18.99 -4.35
N LEU A 88 18.09 17.94 -4.13
CA LEU A 88 17.21 17.38 -5.16
C LEU A 88 16.09 18.35 -5.56
N ILE A 89 15.52 19.05 -4.61
CA ILE A 89 14.48 20.05 -4.87
C ILE A 89 15.12 21.28 -5.55
N GLY A 90 16.33 21.68 -5.13
CA GLY A 90 17.05 22.82 -5.67
C GLY A 90 16.23 24.11 -5.58
N ASN A 91 16.13 24.83 -6.70
CA ASN A 91 15.34 26.07 -6.81
C ASN A 91 13.87 25.82 -7.21
N ASN A 92 13.43 24.57 -7.29
CA ASN A 92 12.05 24.27 -7.65
C ASN A 92 11.10 24.66 -6.52
N THR A 93 9.94 25.20 -6.88
CA THR A 93 8.79 25.26 -5.98
C THR A 93 8.18 23.87 -5.91
N LEU A 94 8.01 23.34 -4.72
CA LEU A 94 7.35 22.07 -4.51
C LEU A 94 5.84 22.29 -4.49
N ASP A 95 5.12 21.62 -5.39
CA ASP A 95 3.69 21.77 -5.50
C ASP A 95 2.94 20.86 -4.52
N LEU A 96 3.42 19.61 -4.37
CA LEU A 96 2.71 18.58 -3.62
C LEU A 96 3.67 17.66 -2.87
N ILE A 97 3.34 17.35 -1.62
CA ILE A 97 3.93 16.24 -0.85
C ILE A 97 2.88 15.14 -0.72
N ILE A 98 3.22 13.92 -1.11
CA ILE A 98 2.41 12.74 -0.85
C ILE A 98 3.13 11.81 0.12
N GLY A 99 2.39 10.95 0.84
CA GLY A 99 3.01 9.95 1.68
C GLY A 99 2.08 9.30 2.67
N GLY A 100 2.49 8.12 3.15
CA GLY A 100 1.76 7.34 4.13
C GLY A 100 2.67 6.88 5.27
N PRO A 101 2.86 7.68 6.34
CA PRO A 101 3.69 7.26 7.46
C PRO A 101 3.14 5.97 8.08
N PRO A 102 4.03 5.01 8.46
CA PRO A 102 3.60 3.71 8.96
C PRO A 102 2.73 3.82 10.20
N CYS A 103 1.64 3.05 10.19
CA CYS A 103 0.61 3.04 11.23
C CYS A 103 0.56 1.69 11.97
N GLN A 104 1.70 1.02 12.15
CA GLN A 104 1.68 -0.29 12.82
C GLN A 104 1.17 -0.19 14.25
N ALA A 105 1.41 0.91 14.91
CA ALA A 105 0.90 1.22 16.25
C ALA A 105 -0.63 1.45 16.29
N TYR A 106 -1.26 1.93 15.21
CA TYR A 106 -2.69 2.26 15.20
C TYR A 106 -3.57 1.17 14.58
N SER A 107 -2.97 0.13 13.97
CA SER A 107 -3.74 -0.97 13.37
C SER A 107 -4.31 -1.91 14.44
N ILE A 108 -5.51 -2.47 14.20
CA ILE A 108 -6.13 -3.47 15.08
C ILE A 108 -5.18 -4.64 15.36
N ALA A 109 -4.43 -5.09 14.35
CA ALA A 109 -3.45 -6.17 14.49
C ALA A 109 -2.22 -5.77 15.31
N GLY A 110 -1.83 -4.49 15.33
CA GLY A 110 -0.77 -3.94 16.17
C GLY A 110 -1.19 -3.88 17.63
N ARG A 111 -2.39 -3.38 17.91
CA ARG A 111 -2.93 -3.23 19.27
C ARG A 111 -3.05 -4.55 20.03
N VAL A 112 -3.38 -5.66 19.36
CA VAL A 112 -3.53 -6.99 19.99
C VAL A 112 -2.19 -7.60 20.41
N ARG A 113 -1.06 -7.12 19.89
CA ARG A 113 0.29 -7.70 20.14
C ARG A 113 1.15 -6.89 21.10
N ASP A 114 0.72 -5.71 21.50
CA ASP A 114 1.52 -4.83 22.33
C ASP A 114 1.10 -4.92 23.81
N GLU A 115 1.97 -5.52 24.63
CA GLU A 115 1.79 -5.70 26.08
C GLU A 115 1.89 -4.37 26.87
N PHE A 116 2.42 -3.30 26.24
CA PHE A 116 2.67 -2.00 26.90
C PHE A 116 1.74 -0.86 26.44
N GLY A 117 0.65 -1.19 25.70
CA GLY A 117 -0.36 -0.20 25.33
C GLY A 117 0.13 0.89 24.38
N MET A 118 1.18 0.63 23.60
CA MET A 118 1.73 1.50 22.54
C MET A 118 2.39 2.81 23.01
N LYS A 119 2.48 3.09 24.30
CA LYS A 119 2.98 4.36 24.83
C LYS A 119 4.42 4.71 24.46
N ASN A 120 5.24 3.71 24.12
CA ASN A 120 6.67 3.89 23.80
C ASN A 120 7.06 3.57 22.36
N ASP A 121 6.10 3.39 21.45
CA ASP A 121 6.41 3.09 20.06
C ASP A 121 6.71 4.39 19.29
N TYR A 122 7.98 4.63 18.94
CA TYR A 122 8.44 5.79 18.18
C TYR A 122 7.67 6.02 16.87
N ARG A 123 7.08 4.96 16.33
CA ARG A 123 6.28 5.01 15.08
C ARG A 123 4.99 5.81 15.24
N ASN A 124 4.54 6.05 16.47
CA ASN A 124 3.39 6.92 16.76
C ASN A 124 3.64 8.37 16.31
N TYR A 125 4.90 8.78 16.23
CA TYR A 125 5.31 10.16 15.96
C TYR A 125 5.96 10.36 14.59
N LEU A 126 5.94 9.36 13.72
CA LEU A 126 6.49 9.51 12.35
C LEU A 126 5.74 10.56 11.52
N PHE A 127 4.49 10.88 11.88
CA PHE A 127 3.77 12.01 11.29
C PHE A 127 4.46 13.35 11.56
N GLU A 128 5.17 13.49 12.68
CA GLU A 128 5.95 14.71 12.98
C GLU A 128 7.11 14.90 12.02
N SER A 129 7.75 13.80 11.60
CA SER A 129 8.79 13.86 10.58
C SER A 129 8.22 14.28 9.24
N TYR A 130 7.03 13.77 8.88
CA TYR A 130 6.28 14.23 7.70
C TYR A 130 5.99 15.73 7.80
N LEU A 131 5.46 16.18 8.92
CA LEU A 131 5.13 17.60 9.18
C LEU A 131 6.37 18.51 9.10
N LYS A 132 7.55 18.07 9.60
CA LYS A 132 8.80 18.84 9.49
C LYS A 132 9.18 19.07 8.02
N VAL A 133 8.98 18.07 7.16
CA VAL A 133 9.21 18.20 5.71
C VAL A 133 8.21 19.19 5.09
N VAL A 134 6.93 19.08 5.44
CA VAL A 134 5.88 20.03 5.00
C VAL A 134 6.19 21.46 5.45
N LYS A 135 6.59 21.67 6.70
CA LYS A 135 6.98 22.99 7.22
C LYS A 135 8.20 23.58 6.51
N LYS A 136 9.19 22.75 6.18
CA LYS A 136 10.44 23.16 5.50
C LYS A 136 10.19 23.63 4.08
N TYR A 137 9.47 22.82 3.29
CA TYR A 137 9.33 23.06 1.84
C TYR A 137 8.03 23.76 1.44
N ARG A 138 7.08 23.82 2.35
CA ARG A 138 5.83 24.55 2.23
C ARG A 138 5.12 24.32 0.87
N PRO A 139 4.76 23.07 0.53
CA PRO A 139 4.05 22.76 -0.72
C PRO A 139 2.68 23.43 -0.74
N LYS A 140 2.15 23.69 -1.94
CA LYS A 140 0.77 24.19 -2.12
C LYS A 140 -0.26 23.26 -1.50
N ALA A 141 -0.01 21.93 -1.57
CA ALA A 141 -0.86 20.91 -0.99
C ALA A 141 -0.04 19.74 -0.47
N PHE A 142 -0.63 18.94 0.43
CA PHE A 142 -0.11 17.62 0.77
C PHE A 142 -1.22 16.56 0.85
N VAL A 143 -0.84 15.31 0.65
CA VAL A 143 -1.69 14.13 0.87
C VAL A 143 -1.04 13.23 1.90
N PHE A 144 -1.74 13.00 3.00
CA PHE A 144 -1.33 12.13 4.08
C PHE A 144 -2.25 10.90 4.13
N GLU A 145 -1.71 9.72 3.79
CA GLU A 145 -2.47 8.46 3.81
C GLU A 145 -2.23 7.71 5.11
N ASN A 146 -3.28 7.07 5.63
CA ASN A 146 -3.15 6.18 6.78
C ASN A 146 -4.31 5.16 6.87
N VAL A 147 -4.26 4.26 7.87
CA VAL A 147 -5.37 3.35 8.14
C VAL A 147 -6.49 4.06 8.92
N PRO A 148 -7.78 3.66 8.77
CA PRO A 148 -8.88 4.26 9.53
C PRO A 148 -8.71 4.20 11.05
N GLY A 149 -7.94 3.23 11.55
CA GLY A 149 -7.65 3.09 12.98
C GLY A 149 -6.97 4.30 13.63
N ILE A 150 -6.36 5.19 12.86
CA ILE A 150 -5.75 6.44 13.36
C ILE A 150 -6.80 7.35 14.03
N LEU A 151 -8.06 7.30 13.60
CA LEU A 151 -9.14 8.11 14.18
C LEU A 151 -9.46 7.76 15.64
N THR A 152 -9.12 6.56 16.09
CA THR A 152 -9.42 6.05 17.43
C THR A 152 -8.18 5.75 18.26
N ALA A 153 -6.99 6.01 17.72
CA ALA A 153 -5.74 5.77 18.42
C ALA A 153 -5.45 6.89 19.41
N GLN A 154 -5.06 6.51 20.62
CA GLN A 154 -4.77 7.41 21.74
C GLN A 154 -3.48 6.95 22.43
N PRO A 155 -2.30 7.21 21.86
CA PRO A 155 -1.02 6.76 22.45
C PRO A 155 -0.75 7.43 23.80
N ASP A 156 -1.15 8.69 23.99
CA ASP A 156 -0.89 9.52 25.18
C ASP A 156 -2.19 10.10 25.77
N ASP A 157 -3.23 9.27 25.92
CA ASP A 157 -4.54 9.64 26.47
C ASP A 157 -5.28 10.73 25.67
N ARG A 158 -4.73 11.16 24.54
CA ARG A 158 -5.34 12.11 23.59
C ARG A 158 -5.42 11.48 22.19
N PRO A 159 -6.53 11.66 21.45
CA PRO A 159 -6.65 11.18 20.08
C PRO A 159 -5.53 11.74 19.19
N ILE A 160 -4.73 10.86 18.58
CA ILE A 160 -3.61 11.29 17.70
C ILE A 160 -4.09 12.11 16.52
N ILE A 161 -5.33 11.88 16.06
CA ILE A 161 -5.92 12.61 14.94
C ILE A 161 -6.14 14.10 15.27
N GLU A 162 -6.48 14.42 16.52
CA GLU A 162 -6.62 15.80 16.98
C GLU A 162 -5.26 16.51 16.99
N ILE A 163 -4.21 15.81 17.46
CA ILE A 163 -2.85 16.32 17.45
C ILE A 163 -2.38 16.61 16.02
N ILE A 164 -2.68 15.70 15.09
CA ILE A 164 -2.36 15.88 13.66
C ILE A 164 -3.08 17.10 13.10
N GLN A 165 -4.39 17.25 13.35
CA GLN A 165 -5.17 18.38 12.86
C GLN A 165 -4.62 19.72 13.39
N GLU A 166 -4.35 19.81 14.70
CA GLU A 166 -3.78 21.01 15.31
C GLU A 166 -2.41 21.36 14.74
N GLN A 167 -1.51 20.39 14.67
CA GLN A 167 -0.14 20.66 14.23
C GLN A 167 -0.07 21.07 12.75
N PHE A 168 -0.93 20.55 11.89
CA PHE A 168 -1.02 21.00 10.49
C PHE A 168 -1.73 22.36 10.38
N ALA A 169 -2.74 22.62 11.20
CA ALA A 169 -3.38 23.93 11.26
C ALA A 169 -2.40 25.02 11.71
N ASP A 170 -1.59 24.74 12.74
CA ASP A 170 -0.51 25.63 13.24
C ASP A 170 0.59 25.83 12.19
N ALA A 171 0.81 24.85 11.32
CA ALA A 171 1.71 24.99 10.17
C ALA A 171 1.11 25.84 9.03
N GLY A 172 -0.12 26.29 9.18
CA GLY A 172 -0.82 27.15 8.20
C GLY A 172 -1.55 26.38 7.11
N TYR A 173 -1.89 25.11 7.33
CA TYR A 173 -2.65 24.30 6.39
C TYR A 173 -4.11 24.17 6.80
N CYS A 174 -5.01 24.16 5.81
CA CYS A 174 -6.40 23.86 5.98
C CYS A 174 -6.63 22.36 5.72
N LEU A 175 -7.33 21.69 6.62
CA LEU A 175 -7.76 20.31 6.52
C LEU A 175 -9.27 20.21 6.64
N LEU A 176 -9.86 19.08 6.25
CA LEU A 176 -11.27 18.79 6.49
C LEU A 176 -11.57 18.78 8.00
N ALA A 177 -12.60 19.49 8.41
CA ALA A 177 -12.98 19.61 9.83
C ALA A 177 -13.35 18.23 10.44
N ASN A 178 -14.13 17.42 9.72
CA ASN A 178 -14.52 16.09 10.15
C ASN A 178 -13.76 15.02 9.36
N LEU A 179 -12.61 14.58 9.86
CA LEU A 179 -11.75 13.59 9.20
C LEU A 179 -12.37 12.18 9.09
N LYS A 180 -13.51 11.89 9.71
CA LYS A 180 -14.25 10.65 9.44
C LYS A 180 -14.73 10.59 7.97
N GLN A 181 -15.01 11.73 7.36
CA GLN A 181 -15.39 11.82 5.94
C GLN A 181 -14.20 11.62 4.98
N ALA A 182 -12.98 11.67 5.50
CA ALA A 182 -11.77 11.37 4.73
C ALA A 182 -11.46 9.87 4.63
N ILE A 183 -12.30 9.00 5.22
CA ILE A 183 -12.19 7.55 5.03
C ILE A 183 -12.76 7.19 3.65
N ILE A 184 -11.91 6.62 2.82
CA ILE A 184 -12.24 6.23 1.45
C ILE A 184 -12.22 4.71 1.32
N ASP A 185 -13.32 4.14 0.82
CA ASP A 185 -13.39 2.74 0.40
C ASP A 185 -12.86 2.62 -1.04
N PHE A 186 -11.72 1.96 -1.20
CA PHE A 186 -11.07 1.84 -2.51
C PHE A 186 -11.83 0.92 -3.47
N THR A 187 -12.75 0.09 -3.00
CA THR A 187 -13.61 -0.71 -3.89
C THR A 187 -14.48 0.16 -4.77
N GLU A 188 -14.89 1.34 -4.29
CA GLU A 188 -15.67 2.32 -5.06
C GLU A 188 -14.88 2.98 -6.20
N TYR A 189 -13.56 2.75 -6.25
CA TYR A 189 -12.64 3.26 -7.26
C TYR A 189 -12.05 2.14 -8.14
N GLY A 190 -12.71 0.98 -8.15
CA GLY A 190 -12.35 -0.16 -8.98
C GLY A 190 -11.11 -0.93 -8.50
N VAL A 191 -10.78 -0.85 -7.22
CA VAL A 191 -9.76 -1.71 -6.58
C VAL A 191 -10.43 -3.04 -6.19
N PRO A 192 -9.92 -4.19 -6.66
CA PRO A 192 -10.56 -5.50 -6.46
C PRO A 192 -10.25 -6.12 -5.10
N GLN A 193 -10.16 -5.30 -4.05
CA GLN A 193 -9.98 -5.75 -2.65
C GLN A 193 -10.69 -4.84 -1.67
N ASN A 194 -11.17 -5.40 -0.57
CA ASN A 194 -11.78 -4.67 0.53
C ASN A 194 -10.72 -3.90 1.32
N ARG A 195 -10.48 -2.64 0.92
CA ARG A 195 -9.45 -1.78 1.51
C ARG A 195 -9.98 -0.38 1.72
N SER A 196 -10.06 0.07 2.96
CA SER A 196 -10.36 1.46 3.30
C SER A 196 -9.13 2.15 3.89
N ARG A 197 -8.96 3.43 3.57
CA ARG A 197 -7.90 4.28 4.10
C ARG A 197 -8.43 5.67 4.39
N ILE A 198 -7.82 6.34 5.34
CA ILE A 198 -8.01 7.77 5.49
C ILE A 198 -7.03 8.49 4.57
N ILE A 199 -7.53 9.41 3.79
CA ILE A 199 -6.76 10.26 2.85
C ILE A 199 -6.97 11.69 3.29
N ILE A 200 -5.99 12.29 3.95
CA ILE A 200 -6.06 13.67 4.44
C ILE A 200 -5.40 14.59 3.43
N LEU A 201 -6.20 15.49 2.86
CA LEU A 201 -5.73 16.59 2.02
C LEU A 201 -5.52 17.82 2.89
N GLY A 202 -4.32 18.41 2.80
CA GLY A 202 -4.02 19.71 3.41
C GLY A 202 -3.65 20.74 2.35
N LEU A 203 -4.22 21.94 2.42
CA LEU A 203 -3.99 23.05 1.51
C LEU A 203 -3.35 24.24 2.24
N ASP A 204 -2.28 24.82 1.66
CA ASP A 204 -1.59 25.98 2.22
C ASP A 204 -2.48 27.22 2.19
N LYS A 205 -2.90 27.70 3.37
CA LYS A 205 -3.70 28.89 3.54
C LYS A 205 -3.02 30.17 3.02
N LYS A 206 -1.69 30.19 3.02
CA LYS A 206 -0.94 31.33 2.46
C LYS A 206 -1.05 31.39 0.94
N TYR A 207 -1.13 30.24 0.29
CA TYR A 207 -1.22 30.15 -1.17
C TYR A 207 -2.65 30.34 -1.67
N TYR A 208 -3.63 29.64 -1.07
CA TYR A 208 -5.02 29.66 -1.53
C TYR A 208 -5.89 30.70 -0.83
N GLY A 209 -5.49 31.23 0.33
CA GLY A 209 -6.35 32.00 1.23
C GLY A 209 -7.11 31.13 2.21
N GLU A 210 -7.53 31.71 3.33
CA GLU A 210 -8.20 30.98 4.44
C GLU A 210 -9.54 30.39 3.99
N GLU A 211 -10.41 31.18 3.36
CA GLU A 211 -11.75 30.77 2.97
C GLU A 211 -11.73 29.84 1.77
N GLU A 212 -10.93 30.16 0.75
CA GLU A 212 -10.84 29.34 -0.46
C GLU A 212 -10.24 27.96 -0.15
N SER A 213 -9.24 27.87 0.75
CA SER A 213 -8.70 26.58 1.14
C SER A 213 -9.73 25.66 1.80
N LYS A 214 -10.69 26.23 2.59
CA LYS A 214 -11.81 25.46 3.17
C LYS A 214 -12.75 24.97 2.08
N ASN A 215 -13.16 25.86 1.20
CA ASN A 215 -14.06 25.54 0.09
C ASN A 215 -13.48 24.44 -0.80
N LEU A 216 -12.19 24.53 -1.14
CA LEU A 216 -11.51 23.55 -1.98
C LEU A 216 -11.37 22.18 -1.26
N VAL A 217 -11.05 22.16 0.04
CA VAL A 217 -10.98 20.91 0.81
C VAL A 217 -12.37 20.25 0.86
N GLU A 218 -13.43 20.99 1.17
CA GLU A 218 -14.78 20.44 1.19
C GLU A 218 -15.22 19.96 -0.20
N LYS A 219 -14.97 20.73 -1.24
CA LYS A 219 -15.26 20.36 -2.63
C LYS A 219 -14.53 19.08 -3.05
N PHE A 220 -13.29 18.89 -2.60
CA PHE A 220 -12.54 17.67 -2.88
C PHE A 220 -13.29 16.43 -2.41
N TYR A 221 -13.74 16.39 -1.15
CA TYR A 221 -14.38 15.20 -0.58
C TYR A 221 -15.85 15.04 -0.98
N ASN A 222 -16.57 16.13 -1.19
CA ASN A 222 -17.99 16.08 -1.45
C ASN A 222 -18.35 15.96 -2.94
N GLU A 223 -17.47 16.44 -3.84
CA GLU A 223 -17.76 16.53 -5.27
C GLU A 223 -16.68 15.85 -6.13
N VAL A 224 -15.43 16.36 -6.07
CA VAL A 224 -14.42 16.03 -7.07
C VAL A 224 -13.97 14.57 -6.96
N LEU A 225 -13.59 14.11 -5.78
CA LEU A 225 -13.18 12.72 -5.58
C LEU A 225 -14.36 11.74 -5.80
N PRO A 226 -15.57 11.97 -5.26
CA PRO A 226 -16.74 11.14 -5.55
C PRO A 226 -17.10 11.05 -7.04
N SER A 227 -16.92 12.12 -7.82
CA SER A 227 -17.17 12.10 -9.28
C SER A 227 -16.27 11.12 -10.04
N LYS A 228 -15.17 10.68 -9.44
CA LYS A 228 -14.21 9.75 -10.04
C LYS A 228 -14.49 8.28 -9.70
N LYS A 229 -15.56 7.97 -8.95
CA LYS A 229 -15.95 6.59 -8.64
C LYS A 229 -16.03 5.72 -9.88
N LYS A 230 -15.70 4.45 -9.75
CA LYS A 230 -15.67 3.45 -10.81
C LYS A 230 -16.49 2.23 -10.38
N PRO A 231 -17.02 1.46 -11.34
CA PRO A 231 -17.67 0.19 -11.01
C PRO A 231 -16.77 -0.68 -10.13
N LYS A 232 -17.37 -1.32 -9.14
CA LYS A 232 -16.66 -2.29 -8.29
C LYS A 232 -16.12 -3.42 -9.14
N LYS A 233 -14.92 -3.86 -8.80
CA LYS A 233 -14.27 -5.02 -9.40
C LYS A 233 -14.17 -6.14 -8.41
N ASN A 234 -14.35 -7.37 -8.88
CA ASN A 234 -14.15 -8.57 -8.08
C ASN A 234 -12.71 -9.10 -8.20
N ALA A 235 -12.36 -10.09 -7.39
CA ALA A 235 -11.03 -10.67 -7.41
C ALA A 235 -10.72 -11.34 -8.76
N TRP A 236 -11.73 -11.96 -9.39
CA TRP A 236 -11.56 -12.66 -10.67
C TRP A 236 -11.23 -11.70 -11.82
N ASP A 237 -11.75 -10.48 -11.80
CA ASP A 237 -11.40 -9.43 -12.76
C ASP A 237 -9.89 -9.10 -12.75
N ALA A 238 -9.21 -9.38 -11.63
CA ALA A 238 -7.79 -9.08 -11.50
C ALA A 238 -6.88 -10.26 -11.78
N ILE A 239 -7.30 -11.50 -11.46
CA ILE A 239 -6.40 -12.67 -11.50
C ILE A 239 -6.86 -13.80 -12.42
N GLY A 240 -8.10 -13.74 -12.95
CA GLY A 240 -8.71 -14.86 -13.67
C GLY A 240 -8.11 -15.17 -15.03
N ASP A 241 -7.39 -14.23 -15.63
CA ASP A 241 -6.70 -14.37 -16.92
C ASP A 241 -5.24 -14.84 -16.80
N LEU A 242 -4.70 -14.96 -15.56
CA LEU A 242 -3.35 -15.46 -15.36
C LEU A 242 -3.21 -16.94 -15.69
N PRO A 243 -2.04 -17.38 -16.21
CA PRO A 243 -1.79 -18.80 -16.47
C PRO A 243 -2.02 -19.67 -15.24
N LYS A 244 -2.68 -20.80 -15.39
CA LYS A 244 -2.97 -21.71 -14.28
C LYS A 244 -1.71 -22.45 -13.84
N LEU A 245 -1.59 -22.64 -12.51
CA LEU A 245 -0.49 -23.36 -11.87
C LEU A 245 -1.03 -24.61 -11.21
N TYR A 246 -0.73 -25.77 -11.79
CA TYR A 246 -1.27 -27.04 -11.31
C TYR A 246 -0.34 -27.72 -10.31
N PRO A 247 -0.86 -28.41 -9.28
CA PRO A 247 -0.06 -29.23 -8.39
C PRO A 247 0.79 -30.26 -9.15
N LEU A 248 2.05 -30.38 -8.76
CA LEU A 248 2.96 -31.42 -9.27
C LEU A 248 2.80 -32.69 -8.39
N GLY A 249 2.77 -33.85 -9.04
CA GLY A 249 2.72 -35.13 -8.34
C GLY A 249 4.10 -35.65 -7.87
N HIS A 250 5.14 -34.83 -7.93
CA HIS A 250 6.53 -35.20 -7.62
C HIS A 250 7.32 -33.97 -7.16
N ASP A 251 8.46 -34.24 -6.50
CA ASP A 251 9.39 -33.19 -6.08
C ASP A 251 10.12 -32.61 -7.31
N GLU A 252 10.04 -31.29 -7.45
CA GLU A 252 10.71 -30.54 -8.50
C GLU A 252 11.39 -29.28 -7.93
N LYS A 253 12.36 -28.75 -8.65
CA LYS A 253 13.07 -27.52 -8.27
C LYS A 253 13.11 -26.52 -9.43
N TYR A 254 12.89 -25.27 -9.11
CA TYR A 254 13.09 -24.15 -10.02
C TYR A 254 14.04 -23.13 -9.36
N ASN A 255 15.11 -22.75 -10.07
CA ASN A 255 16.16 -21.86 -9.55
C ASN A 255 16.68 -22.29 -8.16
N GLY A 256 16.91 -23.62 -7.99
CA GLY A 256 17.43 -24.21 -6.74
C GLY A 256 16.42 -24.33 -5.60
N LYS A 257 15.19 -23.83 -5.73
CA LYS A 257 14.13 -23.90 -4.71
C LYS A 257 13.10 -24.97 -5.08
N ARG A 258 12.59 -25.70 -4.07
CA ARG A 258 11.48 -26.65 -4.27
C ARG A 258 10.23 -25.89 -4.73
N ILE A 259 9.55 -26.43 -5.73
CA ILE A 259 8.24 -26.02 -6.20
C ILE A 259 7.23 -27.15 -6.00
N SER A 260 5.98 -26.81 -5.77
CA SER A 260 4.87 -27.75 -5.61
C SER A 260 3.84 -27.66 -6.74
N HIS A 261 4.01 -26.68 -7.62
CA HIS A 261 3.11 -26.41 -8.74
C HIS A 261 3.91 -26.14 -10.01
N SER A 262 3.26 -26.38 -11.16
CA SER A 262 3.83 -26.08 -12.47
C SER A 262 4.21 -24.60 -12.61
N LEU A 263 5.17 -24.31 -13.47
CA LEU A 263 5.47 -22.94 -13.86
C LEU A 263 4.37 -22.39 -14.79
N PRO A 264 4.19 -21.06 -14.81
CA PRO A 264 3.20 -20.43 -15.69
C PRO A 264 3.59 -20.59 -17.18
N ASN A 265 2.60 -20.89 -18.03
CA ASN A 265 2.80 -20.94 -19.47
C ASN A 265 1.64 -20.18 -20.16
N PRO A 266 1.91 -19.03 -20.83
CA PRO A 266 3.21 -18.37 -20.98
C PRO A 266 3.81 -17.90 -19.63
N PHE A 267 5.12 -17.69 -19.59
CA PHE A 267 5.80 -17.22 -18.37
C PHE A 267 5.36 -15.80 -18.00
N VAL A 268 5.07 -15.60 -16.71
CA VAL A 268 4.69 -14.31 -16.14
C VAL A 268 5.56 -14.06 -14.91
N ASP A 269 6.21 -12.89 -14.87
CA ASP A 269 7.07 -12.49 -13.76
C ASP A 269 6.30 -12.44 -12.43
N ASN A 270 6.95 -12.94 -11.36
CA ASN A 270 6.40 -13.03 -10.02
C ASN A 270 5.14 -13.94 -9.88
N HIS A 271 4.81 -14.74 -10.91
CA HIS A 271 3.68 -15.67 -10.88
C HIS A 271 4.14 -17.11 -10.68
N ILE A 272 4.80 -17.37 -9.56
CA ILE A 272 5.25 -18.70 -9.15
C ILE A 272 4.59 -19.04 -7.82
N ALA A 273 3.97 -20.22 -7.72
CA ALA A 273 3.33 -20.66 -6.50
C ALA A 273 4.34 -20.81 -5.36
N ARG A 274 3.94 -20.41 -4.16
CA ARG A 274 4.69 -20.76 -2.95
C ARG A 274 4.66 -22.27 -2.81
N TRP A 275 5.76 -22.84 -2.32
CA TRP A 275 5.76 -24.29 -2.01
C TRP A 275 4.70 -24.61 -0.97
N GLN A 276 3.90 -25.66 -1.22
CA GLN A 276 2.83 -26.16 -0.35
C GLN A 276 3.03 -27.64 -0.12
N SER A 277 2.76 -28.10 1.10
CA SER A 277 2.77 -29.53 1.41
C SER A 277 1.58 -30.23 0.74
N GLU A 278 1.68 -31.53 0.50
CA GLU A 278 0.55 -32.35 -0.01
C GLU A 278 -0.70 -32.17 0.87
N ARG A 279 -0.52 -32.18 2.18
CA ARG A 279 -1.61 -31.93 3.13
C ARG A 279 -2.29 -30.59 2.87
N ASP A 280 -1.52 -29.51 2.64
CA ASP A 280 -2.08 -28.19 2.43
C ASP A 280 -2.80 -28.12 1.07
N ILE A 281 -2.25 -28.76 0.03
CA ILE A 281 -2.90 -28.90 -1.28
C ILE A 281 -4.26 -29.61 -1.15
N GLU A 282 -4.32 -30.73 -0.39
CA GLU A 282 -5.59 -31.43 -0.14
C GLU A 282 -6.61 -30.57 0.58
N ILE A 283 -6.17 -29.81 1.60
CA ILE A 283 -7.06 -28.90 2.34
C ILE A 283 -7.58 -27.79 1.44
N PHE A 284 -6.72 -27.17 0.64
CA PHE A 284 -7.13 -26.09 -0.26
C PHE A 284 -8.12 -26.62 -1.29
N LYS A 285 -7.82 -27.73 -1.93
CA LYS A 285 -8.72 -28.38 -2.89
C LYS A 285 -10.09 -28.70 -2.30
N LEU A 286 -10.14 -29.15 -1.02
CA LEU A 286 -11.39 -29.41 -0.32
C LEU A 286 -12.20 -28.12 -0.12
N LEU A 287 -11.56 -27.06 0.38
CA LEU A 287 -12.20 -25.78 0.66
C LEU A 287 -12.69 -25.07 -0.61
N GLU A 288 -11.89 -25.13 -1.66
CA GLU A 288 -12.22 -24.55 -2.98
C GLU A 288 -13.41 -25.27 -3.60
N LYS A 289 -13.40 -26.63 -3.60
CA LYS A 289 -14.54 -27.44 -4.09
C LYS A 289 -15.82 -27.21 -3.30
N ASP A 290 -15.71 -27.02 -2.00
CA ASP A 290 -16.87 -26.73 -1.14
C ASP A 290 -17.61 -25.46 -1.62
N ILE A 291 -16.85 -24.47 -2.10
CA ILE A 291 -17.40 -23.24 -2.67
C ILE A 291 -17.86 -23.44 -4.12
N GLU A 292 -17.04 -24.08 -4.98
CA GLU A 292 -17.36 -24.30 -6.39
C GLU A 292 -18.64 -25.15 -6.58
N GLU A 293 -18.85 -26.11 -5.68
CA GLU A 293 -20.02 -27.01 -5.69
C GLU A 293 -21.20 -26.46 -4.87
N ASN A 294 -21.09 -25.23 -4.32
CA ASN A 294 -22.11 -24.57 -3.49
C ASN A 294 -22.55 -25.40 -2.26
N ARG A 295 -21.65 -26.19 -1.67
CA ARG A 295 -21.94 -26.97 -0.46
C ARG A 295 -21.92 -26.13 0.80
N PHE A 296 -20.94 -25.21 0.90
CA PHE A 296 -20.77 -24.26 2.01
C PHE A 296 -20.63 -24.90 3.40
N GLU A 297 -20.03 -26.09 3.47
CA GLU A 297 -19.81 -26.83 4.73
C GLU A 297 -18.73 -26.19 5.61
N PHE A 298 -17.74 -25.52 4.98
CA PHE A 298 -16.56 -24.93 5.63
C PHE A 298 -16.55 -23.40 5.61
N ILE A 299 -17.72 -22.76 5.73
CA ILE A 299 -17.82 -21.29 5.77
C ILE A 299 -17.81 -20.72 7.19
N SER A 300 -18.17 -21.50 8.21
CA SER A 300 -18.18 -21.04 9.58
C SER A 300 -16.81 -21.13 10.24
N THR A 301 -16.53 -20.19 11.16
CA THR A 301 -15.29 -20.19 11.95
C THR A 301 -15.06 -21.53 12.67
N ASP A 302 -16.11 -22.15 13.18
CA ASP A 302 -16.01 -23.41 13.93
C ASP A 302 -15.76 -24.60 13.02
N ALA A 303 -16.37 -24.66 11.84
CA ALA A 303 -16.07 -25.67 10.84
C ALA A 303 -14.62 -25.61 10.38
N LEU A 304 -14.11 -24.40 10.10
CA LEU A 304 -12.70 -24.18 9.70
C LEU A 304 -11.71 -24.53 10.83
N LYS A 305 -12.05 -24.24 12.10
CA LYS A 305 -11.24 -24.65 13.25
C LYS A 305 -11.19 -26.16 13.42
N LYS A 306 -12.35 -26.82 13.27
CA LYS A 306 -12.44 -28.30 13.30
C LYS A 306 -11.61 -28.91 12.19
N LEU A 307 -11.76 -28.45 10.95
CA LEU A 307 -10.96 -28.91 9.81
C LEU A 307 -9.46 -28.74 10.08
N TYR A 308 -9.03 -27.57 10.56
CA TYR A 308 -7.64 -27.32 10.92
C TYR A 308 -7.14 -28.33 11.95
N THR A 309 -7.89 -28.53 13.03
CA THR A 309 -7.51 -29.48 14.09
C THR A 309 -7.43 -30.92 13.58
N GLN A 310 -8.40 -31.36 12.77
CA GLN A 310 -8.42 -32.70 12.18
C GLN A 310 -7.23 -32.96 11.24
N LYS A 311 -6.89 -31.98 10.40
CA LYS A 311 -5.84 -32.12 9.38
C LYS A 311 -4.42 -31.88 9.91
N THR A 312 -4.27 -31.07 10.96
CA THR A 312 -2.93 -30.68 11.48
C THR A 312 -2.59 -31.27 12.85
N GLY A 313 -3.57 -31.77 13.60
CA GLY A 313 -3.41 -32.19 15.00
C GLY A 313 -3.29 -31.04 16.00
N HIS A 314 -3.35 -29.77 15.55
CA HIS A 314 -3.17 -28.59 16.40
C HIS A 314 -4.48 -27.80 16.55
N LYS A 315 -4.77 -27.35 17.77
CA LYS A 315 -5.89 -26.42 18.02
C LYS A 315 -5.48 -24.99 17.64
N SER A 316 -6.44 -24.23 17.11
CA SER A 316 -6.28 -22.79 16.86
C SER A 316 -7.48 -22.03 17.42
N ASN A 317 -7.21 -20.92 18.10
CA ASN A 317 -8.25 -20.02 18.62
C ASN A 317 -8.94 -19.20 17.52
N VAL A 318 -8.30 -19.10 16.35
CA VAL A 318 -8.82 -18.41 15.16
C VAL A 318 -8.83 -19.35 13.96
N HIS A 319 -9.81 -19.20 13.06
CA HIS A 319 -9.73 -19.90 11.78
C HIS A 319 -8.58 -19.32 10.94
N LYS A 320 -7.88 -20.20 10.23
CA LYS A 320 -6.71 -19.79 9.43
C LYS A 320 -6.99 -19.73 7.94
N TYR A 321 -7.99 -20.47 7.47
CA TYR A 321 -8.27 -20.59 6.04
C TYR A 321 -9.27 -19.56 5.56
N HIS A 322 -8.99 -18.97 4.40
CA HIS A 322 -9.95 -18.17 3.65
C HIS A 322 -9.69 -18.33 2.16
N VAL A 323 -10.68 -18.86 1.44
CA VAL A 323 -10.68 -18.95 -0.02
C VAL A 323 -11.20 -17.62 -0.57
N ILE A 324 -10.46 -17.01 -1.48
CA ILE A 324 -10.89 -15.79 -2.17
C ILE A 324 -12.14 -16.13 -3.00
N ARG A 325 -13.15 -15.27 -2.98
CA ARG A 325 -14.35 -15.41 -3.81
C ARG A 325 -14.11 -14.79 -5.18
N LYS A 326 -14.53 -15.49 -6.24
CA LYS A 326 -14.38 -14.98 -7.62
C LYS A 326 -15.22 -13.74 -7.87
N ASP A 327 -16.41 -13.71 -7.34
CA ASP A 327 -17.49 -12.74 -7.55
C ASP A 327 -17.47 -11.54 -6.60
N GLU A 328 -16.54 -11.53 -5.65
CA GLU A 328 -16.40 -10.46 -4.66
C GLU A 328 -15.01 -9.79 -4.74
N PRO A 329 -14.84 -8.55 -4.25
CA PRO A 329 -13.52 -8.03 -3.97
C PRO A 329 -12.78 -8.94 -2.99
N SER A 330 -11.49 -9.19 -3.20
CA SER A 330 -10.70 -10.00 -2.27
C SER A 330 -10.67 -9.37 -0.87
N ASN A 331 -10.37 -10.19 0.14
CA ASN A 331 -9.97 -9.65 1.43
C ASN A 331 -8.69 -8.81 1.29
N LEU A 332 -8.47 -7.90 2.25
CA LEU A 332 -7.32 -7.01 2.32
C LEU A 332 -6.01 -7.78 2.13
N ILE A 333 -5.15 -7.34 1.22
CA ILE A 333 -3.76 -7.81 1.08
C ILE A 333 -2.90 -7.15 2.17
N PRO A 334 -2.51 -7.88 3.24
CA PRO A 334 -1.77 -7.29 4.35
C PRO A 334 -0.25 -7.40 4.14
N ALA A 335 0.51 -6.54 4.79
CA ALA A 335 1.98 -6.60 4.78
C ALA A 335 2.55 -7.93 5.28
N HIS A 336 1.82 -8.63 6.16
CA HIS A 336 2.24 -9.91 6.74
C HIS A 336 1.75 -11.15 5.98
N LEU A 337 1.25 -10.99 4.75
CA LEU A 337 0.80 -12.10 3.89
C LEU A 337 1.89 -13.17 3.71
N TYR A 338 3.16 -12.79 3.76
CA TYR A 338 4.27 -13.75 3.70
C TYR A 338 4.29 -14.75 4.86
N LYS A 339 3.73 -14.41 6.03
CA LYS A 339 3.65 -15.30 7.21
C LYS A 339 2.46 -16.23 7.14
N ASP A 340 1.33 -15.75 6.65
CA ASP A 340 0.05 -16.45 6.70
C ASP A 340 -0.69 -16.35 5.35
N GLY A 341 -0.20 -17.12 4.38
CA GLY A 341 -0.85 -17.25 3.08
C GLY A 341 -2.20 -17.96 3.11
N LEU A 342 -2.52 -18.69 4.19
CA LEU A 342 -3.75 -19.48 4.32
C LEU A 342 -5.03 -18.64 4.29
N ARG A 343 -4.93 -17.34 4.52
CA ARG A 343 -6.04 -16.40 4.40
C ARG A 343 -6.25 -15.85 2.99
N HIS A 344 -5.47 -16.32 2.02
CA HIS A 344 -5.55 -15.92 0.62
C HIS A 344 -5.36 -17.15 -0.28
N ILE A 345 -6.28 -18.13 -0.14
CA ILE A 345 -6.31 -19.34 -0.97
C ILE A 345 -6.92 -18.95 -2.31
N HIS A 346 -6.31 -19.41 -3.40
CA HIS A 346 -6.78 -19.18 -4.77
C HIS A 346 -8.18 -19.78 -4.99
N PRO A 347 -9.08 -19.17 -5.78
CA PRO A 347 -10.47 -19.60 -5.88
C PRO A 347 -10.74 -20.80 -6.82
N GLU A 348 -9.72 -21.50 -7.32
CA GLU A 348 -9.89 -22.66 -8.22
C GLU A 348 -9.28 -23.93 -7.66
N SER A 349 -10.12 -24.95 -7.41
CA SER A 349 -9.73 -26.24 -6.84
C SER A 349 -8.74 -27.04 -7.70
N SER A 350 -8.68 -26.76 -9.00
CA SER A 350 -7.69 -27.33 -9.89
C SER A 350 -6.27 -26.84 -9.62
N GLN A 351 -6.11 -25.68 -8.96
CA GLN A 351 -4.84 -25.08 -8.64
C GLN A 351 -4.42 -25.33 -7.18
N ALA A 352 -5.36 -25.45 -6.24
CA ALA A 352 -5.18 -25.86 -4.83
C ALA A 352 -3.96 -25.23 -4.15
N ARG A 353 -3.89 -23.90 -4.12
CA ARG A 353 -2.73 -23.13 -3.63
C ARG A 353 -3.12 -21.79 -3.01
N THR A 354 -2.19 -21.15 -2.33
CA THR A 354 -2.31 -19.73 -1.98
C THR A 354 -1.93 -18.85 -3.17
N ILE A 355 -2.32 -17.57 -3.12
CA ILE A 355 -2.01 -16.62 -4.20
C ILE A 355 -0.50 -16.39 -4.35
N THR A 356 -0.09 -16.10 -5.57
CA THR A 356 1.28 -15.73 -5.94
C THR A 356 1.55 -14.25 -5.66
N VAL A 357 2.81 -13.84 -5.79
CA VAL A 357 3.18 -12.42 -5.71
C VAL A 357 2.50 -11.59 -6.81
N ARG A 358 2.41 -12.12 -8.06
CA ARG A 358 1.74 -11.44 -9.17
C ARG A 358 0.25 -11.26 -8.90
N GLU A 359 -0.42 -12.27 -8.38
CA GLU A 359 -1.84 -12.17 -8.01
C GLU A 359 -2.06 -11.14 -6.91
N ALA A 360 -1.23 -11.13 -5.86
CA ALA A 360 -1.27 -10.11 -4.82
C ALA A 360 -1.03 -8.70 -5.40
N ALA A 361 -0.09 -8.54 -6.33
CA ALA A 361 0.19 -7.28 -7.00
C ALA A 361 -1.00 -6.80 -7.85
N ARG A 362 -1.65 -7.70 -8.62
CA ARG A 362 -2.84 -7.35 -9.40
C ARG A 362 -4.06 -7.02 -8.54
N LEU A 363 -4.26 -7.74 -7.43
CA LEU A 363 -5.30 -7.39 -6.44
C LEU A 363 -5.03 -6.02 -5.79
N GLN A 364 -3.76 -5.64 -5.69
CA GLN A 364 -3.33 -4.31 -5.24
C GLN A 364 -3.28 -3.29 -6.41
N THR A 365 -3.64 -3.71 -7.61
CA THR A 365 -3.71 -2.91 -8.84
C THR A 365 -2.37 -2.39 -9.39
N PHE A 366 -1.26 -3.07 -9.08
CA PHE A 366 -0.03 -2.86 -9.84
C PHE A 366 -0.17 -3.40 -11.25
N ASP A 367 0.35 -2.67 -12.23
CA ASP A 367 0.40 -3.10 -13.63
C ASP A 367 1.38 -4.29 -13.79
N ASP A 368 1.18 -5.12 -14.82
CA ASP A 368 2.03 -6.29 -15.05
C ASP A 368 3.48 -5.95 -15.43
N ASP A 369 3.70 -4.75 -15.95
CA ASP A 369 5.04 -4.25 -16.23
C ASP A 369 5.80 -3.79 -14.97
N TYR A 370 5.16 -3.80 -13.79
CA TYR A 370 5.85 -3.64 -12.52
C TYR A 370 6.46 -4.99 -12.10
N ILE A 371 7.73 -5.18 -12.40
CA ILE A 371 8.49 -6.38 -11.99
C ILE A 371 9.06 -6.15 -10.59
N PHE A 372 8.74 -7.07 -9.67
CA PHE A 372 9.21 -6.99 -8.29
C PHE A 372 10.47 -7.84 -8.11
N TYR A 373 11.49 -7.28 -7.43
CA TYR A 373 12.77 -7.91 -7.17
C TYR A 373 13.02 -8.09 -5.67
N GLY A 374 13.24 -9.33 -5.26
CA GLY A 374 13.51 -9.67 -3.86
C GLY A 374 13.07 -11.08 -3.48
N SER A 375 13.12 -11.37 -2.20
CA SER A 375 12.55 -12.59 -1.62
C SER A 375 11.02 -12.48 -1.52
N ASN A 376 10.31 -13.62 -1.51
CA ASN A 376 8.85 -13.61 -1.34
C ASN A 376 8.39 -12.84 -0.08
N VAL A 377 9.20 -12.85 0.97
CA VAL A 377 8.93 -12.10 2.21
C VAL A 377 8.90 -10.60 1.93
N GLU A 378 9.93 -10.09 1.27
CA GLU A 378 10.03 -8.67 0.90
C GLU A 378 8.92 -8.28 -0.07
N LEU A 379 8.65 -9.12 -1.08
CA LEU A 379 7.67 -8.82 -2.12
C LEU A 379 6.25 -8.71 -1.56
N PHE A 380 5.78 -9.69 -0.81
CA PHE A 380 4.47 -9.62 -0.17
C PHE A 380 4.35 -8.46 0.83
N LYS A 381 5.43 -8.17 1.57
CA LYS A 381 5.47 -7.05 2.51
C LYS A 381 5.31 -5.71 1.77
N MET A 382 6.07 -5.50 0.70
CA MET A 382 5.99 -4.28 -0.11
C MET A 382 4.61 -4.08 -0.72
N ILE A 383 4.06 -5.13 -1.36
CA ILE A 383 2.75 -5.08 -2.00
C ILE A 383 1.65 -4.80 -0.97
N GLY A 384 1.68 -5.46 0.19
CA GLY A 384 0.66 -5.27 1.24
C GLY A 384 0.69 -3.88 1.88
N ASN A 385 1.88 -3.26 1.98
CA ASN A 385 2.02 -1.89 2.50
C ASN A 385 1.59 -0.82 1.49
N ALA A 386 1.62 -1.11 0.19
CA ALA A 386 1.38 -0.12 -0.83
C ALA A 386 -0.06 0.45 -0.83
N VAL A 387 -0.19 1.70 -1.21
CA VAL A 387 -1.46 2.25 -1.69
C VAL A 387 -1.71 1.74 -3.12
N PRO A 388 -2.91 1.25 -3.47
CA PRO A 388 -3.19 0.75 -4.80
C PRO A 388 -2.94 1.81 -5.91
N PRO A 389 -2.06 1.56 -6.90
CA PRO A 389 -1.74 2.53 -7.95
C PRO A 389 -2.97 3.03 -8.72
N ARG A 390 -4.00 2.20 -8.92
CA ARG A 390 -5.25 2.62 -9.55
C ARG A 390 -5.95 3.73 -8.76
N PHE A 391 -6.07 3.57 -7.44
CA PHE A 391 -6.63 4.61 -6.59
C PHE A 391 -5.74 5.85 -6.58
N SER A 392 -4.44 5.68 -6.49
CA SER A 392 -3.46 6.78 -6.53
C SER A 392 -3.55 7.60 -7.81
N LYS A 393 -3.76 6.94 -8.97
CA LYS A 393 -4.00 7.62 -10.26
C LYS A 393 -5.29 8.45 -10.24
N ILE A 394 -6.36 7.90 -9.68
CA ILE A 394 -7.65 8.61 -9.56
C ILE A 394 -7.50 9.81 -8.62
N LEU A 395 -6.81 9.63 -7.50
CA LEU A 395 -6.48 10.69 -6.55
C LEU A 395 -5.68 11.81 -7.23
N ALA A 396 -4.65 11.47 -8.00
CA ALA A 396 -3.85 12.43 -8.76
C ALA A 396 -4.69 13.22 -9.77
N GLN A 397 -5.58 12.55 -10.50
CA GLN A 397 -6.50 13.20 -11.43
C GLN A 397 -7.48 14.16 -10.73
N ALA A 398 -8.02 13.77 -9.57
CA ALA A 398 -8.89 14.60 -8.76
C ALA A 398 -8.17 15.87 -8.25
N LEU A 399 -6.94 15.70 -7.74
CA LEU A 399 -6.12 16.82 -7.29
C LEU A 399 -5.74 17.76 -8.44
N TYR A 400 -5.39 17.21 -9.60
CA TYR A 400 -5.11 18.02 -10.79
C TYR A 400 -6.29 18.86 -11.19
N GLU A 401 -7.47 18.27 -11.29
CA GLU A 401 -8.70 18.96 -11.68
C GLU A 401 -9.07 20.08 -10.70
N LEU A 402 -8.87 19.84 -9.40
CA LEU A 402 -9.25 20.78 -8.35
C LEU A 402 -8.25 21.92 -8.19
N LEU A 403 -6.94 21.63 -8.26
CA LEU A 403 -5.90 22.54 -7.76
C LEU A 403 -4.96 23.08 -8.84
N PHE A 404 -4.80 22.37 -9.97
CA PHE A 404 -3.70 22.63 -10.89
C PHE A 404 -4.13 22.84 -12.35
N LYS A 405 -5.39 22.61 -12.68
CA LYS A 405 -5.89 22.67 -14.07
C LYS A 405 -5.84 24.08 -14.67
N GLU A 406 -5.98 25.10 -13.85
CA GLU A 406 -6.02 26.52 -14.27
C GLU A 406 -4.66 27.21 -14.06
N MET A 407 -3.63 26.48 -13.68
CA MET A 407 -2.25 26.91 -13.58
C MET A 407 -1.51 26.65 -14.91
#